data_09edd645223437562311a8c12f72e30d
#
_entry.id   09edd645223437562311a8c12f72e30d
#
_cell.length_a   1.000
_cell.length_b   1.000
_cell.length_c   1.000
_cell.angle_alpha   90.00
_cell.angle_beta   90.00
_cell.angle_gamma   90.00
#
_symmetry.space_group_name_H-M   'P 1'
#
loop_
_entity.id
_entity.type
_entity.pdbx_description
1 polymer ?
#
loop_
_entity_poly.entity_id
_entity_poly.type
_entity_poly.pdbx_seq_one_letter_code
_entity_poly.pdbx_strand_id
1 'polypeptide(L)'
;MTPWTTHNVFNQPQPLSNTNLFTRDSALCEAVSREGASWDREWLASVGLQLGSAESLELGRLANSQPPELLRYDARGERLDEVRFHPAWHLLMQGLCASRLHNLSWQPDVQPHAMVARAARFILHAQVEAGSLCPVTMTHAA
;
A
#
# COMPACT_ATOMS: atom_id res chain seq x y z
N MET A 1 -3.09 32.39 15.29
CA MET A 1 -1.77 31.80 15.60
C MET A 1 -1.87 31.23 17.01
N THR A 2 -1.42 30.01 17.20
CA THR A 2 -1.32 29.43 18.54
C THR A 2 -0.16 30.11 19.29
N PRO A 3 -0.23 30.34 20.62
CA PRO A 3 0.80 31.03 21.36
C PRO A 3 2.19 30.35 21.35
N TRP A 4 2.27 29.13 20.85
CA TRP A 4 3.49 28.31 20.78
C TRP A 4 4.10 28.22 19.37
N THR A 5 3.57 28.95 18.39
CA THR A 5 4.12 28.96 17.03
C THR A 5 5.42 29.77 17.01
N THR A 6 6.56 29.11 16.77
CA THR A 6 7.88 29.74 16.74
C THR A 6 8.25 30.25 15.33
N HIS A 7 7.61 29.73 14.29
CA HIS A 7 7.88 30.07 12.89
C HIS A 7 6.70 29.71 11.99
N ASN A 8 6.70 30.27 10.79
CA ASN A 8 5.77 29.86 9.71
C ASN A 8 6.50 29.00 8.70
N VAL A 9 5.94 27.82 8.39
CA VAL A 9 6.43 26.98 7.30
C VAL A 9 5.86 27.51 5.99
N PHE A 10 6.70 28.02 5.10
CA PHE A 10 6.31 28.61 3.82
C PHE A 10 7.01 27.97 2.61
N ASN A 11 8.01 27.12 2.85
CA ASN A 11 8.87 26.49 1.84
C ASN A 11 8.56 25.01 1.62
N GLN A 12 7.42 24.52 2.13
CA GLN A 12 6.96 23.15 1.91
C GLN A 12 5.64 23.16 1.12
N PRO A 13 5.52 22.31 0.08
CA PRO A 13 4.24 22.15 -0.61
C PRO A 13 3.23 21.45 0.30
N GLN A 14 1.95 21.66 0.00
CA GLN A 14 0.91 20.87 0.66
C GLN A 14 1.06 19.39 0.25
N PRO A 15 0.79 18.44 1.18
CA PRO A 15 0.78 17.01 0.86
C PRO A 15 -0.17 16.72 -0.29
N LEU A 16 0.28 15.92 -1.24
CA LEU A 16 -0.56 15.46 -2.34
C LEU A 16 -1.44 14.32 -1.82
N SER A 17 -2.69 14.64 -1.48
CA SER A 17 -3.69 13.69 -1.00
C SER A 17 -5.02 13.88 -1.69
N ASN A 18 -5.95 12.94 -1.49
CA ASN A 18 -7.29 12.91 -2.09
C ASN A 18 -7.25 13.01 -3.62
N THR A 19 -6.30 12.28 -4.22
CA THR A 19 -6.11 12.20 -5.66
C THR A 19 -6.17 10.75 -6.11
N ASN A 20 -6.55 10.50 -7.35
CA ASN A 20 -6.52 9.16 -7.89
C ASN A 20 -5.10 8.83 -8.39
N LEU A 21 -4.41 7.91 -7.73
CA LEU A 21 -3.02 7.55 -8.04
C LEU A 21 -2.88 6.89 -9.41
N PHE A 22 -3.93 6.21 -9.91
CA PHE A 22 -3.91 5.59 -11.23
C PHE A 22 -4.19 6.58 -12.35
N THR A 23 -5.33 7.29 -12.29
CA THR A 23 -5.77 8.14 -13.42
C THR A 23 -4.89 9.37 -13.62
N ARG A 24 -4.12 9.79 -12.62
CA ARG A 24 -3.14 10.87 -12.74
C ARG A 24 -1.80 10.42 -13.32
N ASP A 25 -1.50 9.13 -13.27
CA ASP A 25 -0.29 8.55 -13.85
C ASP A 25 -0.58 8.13 -15.30
N SER A 26 -0.36 9.07 -16.23
CA SER A 26 -0.58 8.81 -17.66
C SER A 26 0.34 7.72 -18.20
N ALA A 27 1.57 7.60 -17.69
CA ALA A 27 2.52 6.58 -18.09
C ALA A 27 2.05 5.18 -17.67
N LEU A 28 1.57 5.05 -16.43
CA LEU A 28 0.99 3.79 -15.94
C LEU A 28 -0.29 3.43 -16.69
N CYS A 29 -1.18 4.40 -16.94
CA CYS A 29 -2.40 4.20 -17.74
C CYS A 29 -2.09 3.69 -19.14
N GLU A 30 -1.09 4.28 -19.82
CA GLU A 30 -0.65 3.87 -21.14
C GLU A 30 -0.04 2.47 -21.11
N ALA A 31 0.87 2.21 -20.16
CA ALA A 31 1.52 0.92 -20.01
C ALA A 31 0.51 -0.23 -19.81
N VAL A 32 -0.46 -0.05 -18.93
CA VAL A 32 -1.53 -1.05 -18.69
C VAL A 32 -2.30 -1.37 -19.97
N SER A 33 -2.57 -0.34 -20.79
CA SER A 33 -3.31 -0.54 -22.06
C SER A 33 -2.42 -1.19 -23.12
N ARG A 34 -1.21 -0.71 -23.30
CA ARG A 34 -0.25 -1.21 -24.29
C ARG A 34 0.14 -2.65 -24.05
N GLU A 35 0.35 -3.02 -22.78
CA GLU A 35 0.76 -4.36 -22.37
C GLU A 35 -0.40 -5.34 -22.14
N GLY A 36 -1.63 -4.98 -22.58
CA GLY A 36 -2.76 -5.90 -22.67
C GLY A 36 -3.55 -6.13 -21.39
N ALA A 37 -3.36 -5.31 -20.33
CA ALA A 37 -4.09 -5.42 -19.08
C ALA A 37 -5.25 -4.40 -18.95
N SER A 38 -5.83 -3.95 -20.07
CA SER A 38 -6.93 -2.97 -20.09
C SER A 38 -8.17 -3.44 -19.33
N TRP A 39 -8.36 -4.75 -19.17
CA TRP A 39 -9.46 -5.34 -18.40
C TRP A 39 -9.43 -4.95 -16.91
N ASP A 40 -8.27 -4.56 -16.36
CA ASP A 40 -8.08 -4.19 -14.96
C ASP A 40 -8.22 -2.67 -14.71
N ARG A 41 -8.46 -1.86 -15.75
CA ARG A 41 -8.46 -0.38 -15.64
C ARG A 41 -9.49 0.17 -14.66
N GLU A 42 -10.70 -0.37 -14.67
CA GLU A 42 -11.75 0.10 -13.75
C GLU A 42 -11.38 -0.20 -12.30
N TRP A 43 -10.86 -1.40 -12.05
CA TRP A 43 -10.39 -1.79 -10.74
C TRP A 43 -9.21 -0.90 -10.29
N LEU A 44 -8.22 -0.67 -11.16
CA LEU A 44 -7.07 0.20 -10.89
C LEU A 44 -7.50 1.65 -10.60
N ALA A 45 -8.48 2.16 -11.32
CA ALA A 45 -9.04 3.50 -11.07
C ALA A 45 -9.75 3.56 -9.70
N SER A 46 -10.53 2.56 -9.35
CA SER A 46 -11.23 2.49 -8.07
C SER A 46 -10.25 2.43 -6.91
N VAL A 47 -9.28 1.49 -6.96
CA VAL A 47 -8.30 1.33 -5.90
C VAL A 47 -7.31 2.50 -5.85
N GLY A 48 -6.96 3.09 -7.01
CA GLY A 48 -6.11 4.27 -7.07
C GLY A 48 -6.73 5.50 -6.38
N LEU A 49 -8.04 5.63 -6.44
CA LEU A 49 -8.76 6.67 -5.68
C LEU A 49 -8.70 6.40 -4.16
N GLN A 50 -8.93 5.16 -3.76
CA GLN A 50 -8.86 4.76 -2.35
C GLN A 50 -7.46 4.95 -1.77
N LEU A 51 -6.43 4.48 -2.47
CA LEU A 51 -5.03 4.56 -2.05
C LEU A 51 -4.51 6.01 -2.00
N GLY A 52 -5.02 6.89 -2.87
CA GLY A 52 -4.67 8.31 -2.87
C GLY A 52 -5.39 9.14 -1.82
N SER A 53 -6.25 8.54 -0.98
CA SER A 53 -6.93 9.25 0.10
C SER A 53 -5.97 9.66 1.22
N ALA A 54 -6.34 10.70 1.96
CA ALA A 54 -5.56 11.13 3.13
C ALA A 54 -5.45 10.03 4.18
N GLU A 55 -6.52 9.23 4.35
CA GLU A 55 -6.56 8.10 5.28
C GLU A 55 -5.55 7.02 4.90
N SER A 56 -5.48 6.63 3.62
CA SER A 56 -4.53 5.61 3.15
C SER A 56 -3.08 6.07 3.32
N LEU A 57 -2.79 7.33 3.00
CA LEU A 57 -1.46 7.91 3.19
C LEU A 57 -1.07 7.98 4.67
N GLU A 58 -2.03 8.25 5.56
CA GLU A 58 -1.80 8.22 7.01
C GLU A 58 -1.52 6.80 7.52
N LEU A 59 -2.20 5.77 7.00
CA LEU A 59 -1.86 4.37 7.32
C LEU A 59 -0.41 4.05 6.98
N GLY A 60 0.06 4.48 5.79
CA GLY A 60 1.46 4.31 5.38
C GLY A 60 2.43 5.02 6.33
N ARG A 61 2.11 6.28 6.70
CA ARG A 61 2.92 7.05 7.65
C ARG A 61 2.99 6.38 9.03
N LEU A 62 1.86 5.90 9.55
CA LEU A 62 1.79 5.21 10.84
C LEU A 62 2.57 3.89 10.83
N ALA A 63 2.42 3.07 9.80
CA ALA A 63 3.14 1.81 9.68
C ALA A 63 4.66 2.02 9.66
N ASN A 64 5.15 3.10 9.02
CA ASN A 64 6.57 3.43 8.98
C ASN A 64 7.10 4.08 10.27
N SER A 65 6.27 4.86 10.97
CA SER A 65 6.69 5.58 12.19
C SER A 65 6.56 4.76 13.46
N GLN A 66 5.84 3.63 13.41
CA GLN A 66 5.56 2.74 14.54
C GLN A 66 6.17 1.35 14.26
N PRO A 67 7.48 1.15 14.52
CA PRO A 67 8.14 -0.11 14.22
C PRO A 67 7.53 -1.27 15.02
N PRO A 68 7.65 -2.52 14.53
CA PRO A 68 7.19 -3.69 15.26
C PRO A 68 7.87 -3.82 16.62
N GLU A 69 7.11 -4.23 17.63
CA GLU A 69 7.58 -4.48 18.99
C GLU A 69 7.74 -5.97 19.22
N LEU A 70 8.91 -6.39 19.72
CA LEU A 70 9.15 -7.77 20.13
C LEU A 70 8.79 -7.94 21.61
N LEU A 71 7.71 -8.64 21.89
CA LEU A 71 7.32 -9.05 23.25
C LEU A 71 7.93 -10.40 23.58
N ARG A 72 8.99 -10.38 24.38
CA ARG A 72 9.71 -11.61 24.75
C ARG A 72 9.02 -12.39 25.84
N TYR A 73 8.41 -11.70 26.81
CA TYR A 73 7.83 -12.28 28.00
C TYR A 73 6.46 -11.65 28.32
N ASP A 74 5.59 -12.41 28.96
CA ASP A 74 4.35 -11.90 29.53
C ASP A 74 4.58 -11.23 30.90
N ALA A 75 3.51 -10.76 31.53
CA ALA A 75 3.56 -10.10 32.84
C ALA A 75 4.01 -11.05 33.98
N ARG A 76 3.97 -12.37 33.78
CA ARG A 76 4.43 -13.39 34.75
C ARG A 76 5.84 -13.88 34.47
N GLY A 77 6.47 -13.42 33.39
CA GLY A 77 7.82 -13.84 32.97
C GLY A 77 7.82 -15.10 32.10
N GLU A 78 6.66 -15.57 31.61
CA GLU A 78 6.58 -16.67 30.65
C GLU A 78 6.99 -16.16 29.26
N ARG A 79 7.74 -16.99 28.52
CA ARG A 79 8.28 -16.63 27.22
C ARG A 79 7.19 -16.64 26.16
N LEU A 80 7.03 -15.50 25.43
CA LEU A 80 6.06 -15.31 24.35
C LEU A 80 6.72 -15.33 22.97
N ASP A 81 7.81 -14.57 22.77
CA ASP A 81 8.47 -14.30 21.48
C ASP A 81 7.47 -13.82 20.41
N GLU A 82 6.52 -12.97 20.80
CA GLU A 82 5.49 -12.40 19.92
C GLU A 82 5.98 -11.11 19.27
N VAL A 83 5.74 -10.95 17.97
CA VAL A 83 5.97 -9.68 17.26
C VAL A 83 4.63 -8.96 17.11
N ARG A 84 4.54 -7.76 17.68
CA ARG A 84 3.35 -6.93 17.62
C ARG A 84 3.52 -5.80 16.63
N PHE A 85 2.65 -5.76 15.62
CA PHE A 85 2.62 -4.71 14.61
C PHE A 85 1.58 -3.64 14.96
N HIS A 86 1.82 -2.40 14.51
CA HIS A 86 0.80 -1.36 14.58
C HIS A 86 -0.44 -1.73 13.74
N PRO A 87 -1.68 -1.40 14.18
CA PRO A 87 -2.91 -1.72 13.43
C PRO A 87 -2.91 -1.26 11.97
N ALA A 88 -2.27 -0.13 11.66
CA ALA A 88 -2.12 0.37 10.29
C ALA A 88 -1.43 -0.65 9.36
N TRP A 89 -0.42 -1.37 9.86
CA TRP A 89 0.25 -2.42 9.08
C TRP A 89 -0.72 -3.54 8.69
N HIS A 90 -1.58 -3.97 9.61
CA HIS A 90 -2.59 -5.00 9.32
C HIS A 90 -3.59 -4.55 8.26
N LEU A 91 -4.02 -3.27 8.30
CA LEU A 91 -4.92 -2.70 7.30
C LEU A 91 -4.25 -2.62 5.91
N LEU A 92 -2.98 -2.23 5.85
CA LEU A 92 -2.20 -2.25 4.61
C LEU A 92 -2.10 -3.67 4.05
N MET A 93 -1.76 -4.66 4.88
CA MET A 93 -1.69 -6.07 4.47
C MET A 93 -3.04 -6.59 3.96
N GLN A 94 -4.16 -6.23 4.60
CA GLN A 94 -5.50 -6.56 4.11
C GLN A 94 -5.75 -5.97 2.72
N GLY A 95 -5.36 -4.71 2.48
CA GLY A 95 -5.47 -4.06 1.18
C GLY A 95 -4.64 -4.78 0.10
N LEU A 96 -3.41 -5.18 0.42
CA LEU A 96 -2.54 -5.93 -0.48
C LEU A 96 -3.12 -7.31 -0.83
N CYS A 97 -3.67 -8.02 0.15
CA CYS A 97 -4.33 -9.31 -0.06
C CYS A 97 -5.63 -9.16 -0.85
N ALA A 98 -6.46 -8.14 -0.55
CA ALA A 98 -7.67 -7.83 -1.32
C ALA A 98 -7.35 -7.49 -2.78
N SER A 99 -6.21 -6.82 -3.01
CA SER A 99 -5.67 -6.54 -4.34
C SER A 99 -5.04 -7.75 -5.02
N ARG A 100 -5.08 -8.93 -4.39
CA ARG A 100 -4.52 -10.20 -4.88
C ARG A 100 -3.04 -10.13 -5.29
N LEU A 101 -2.25 -9.24 -4.66
CA LEU A 101 -0.83 -9.08 -5.01
C LEU A 101 -0.01 -10.34 -4.76
N HIS A 102 -0.44 -11.19 -3.83
CA HIS A 102 0.20 -12.46 -3.51
C HIS A 102 -0.13 -13.58 -4.52
N ASN A 103 -1.26 -13.51 -5.26
CA ASN A 103 -1.73 -14.65 -6.04
C ASN A 103 -2.52 -14.33 -7.32
N LEU A 104 -2.51 -13.08 -7.82
CA LEU A 104 -3.34 -12.69 -8.98
C LEU A 104 -3.10 -13.58 -10.21
N SER A 105 -1.84 -13.90 -10.52
CA SER A 105 -1.48 -14.75 -11.66
C SER A 105 -1.68 -16.24 -11.44
N TRP A 106 -2.06 -16.67 -10.24
CA TRP A 106 -2.28 -18.06 -9.86
C TRP A 106 -3.77 -18.43 -9.72
N GLN A 107 -4.67 -17.48 -10.05
CA GLN A 107 -6.10 -17.75 -9.97
C GLN A 107 -6.56 -18.70 -11.08
N PRO A 108 -7.56 -19.57 -10.81
CA PRO A 108 -8.11 -20.47 -11.84
C PRO A 108 -8.72 -19.74 -13.04
N ASP A 109 -9.25 -18.54 -12.81
CA ASP A 109 -9.90 -17.66 -13.78
C ASP A 109 -8.98 -16.50 -14.22
N VAL A 110 -7.66 -16.72 -14.19
CA VAL A 110 -6.67 -15.69 -14.50
C VAL A 110 -6.88 -15.12 -15.90
N GLN A 111 -6.93 -13.79 -15.98
CA GLN A 111 -7.02 -13.08 -17.25
C GLN A 111 -5.65 -13.02 -17.95
N PRO A 112 -5.61 -12.93 -19.28
CA PRO A 112 -4.37 -12.69 -20.01
C PRO A 112 -3.63 -11.48 -19.46
N HIS A 113 -2.31 -11.52 -19.48
CA HIS A 113 -1.44 -10.44 -19.00
C HIS A 113 -1.64 -10.07 -17.50
N ALA A 114 -2.05 -11.04 -16.67
CA ALA A 114 -2.25 -10.82 -15.22
C ALA A 114 -1.00 -10.32 -14.48
N MET A 115 0.19 -10.64 -14.96
CA MET A 115 1.44 -10.11 -14.39
C MET A 115 1.58 -8.60 -14.62
N VAL A 116 1.08 -8.08 -15.75
CA VAL A 116 1.03 -6.63 -16.01
C VAL A 116 0.05 -5.95 -15.05
N ALA A 117 -1.15 -6.51 -14.92
CA ALA A 117 -2.14 -6.03 -13.94
C ALA A 117 -1.58 -6.06 -12.50
N ARG A 118 -0.94 -7.18 -12.12
CA ARG A 118 -0.28 -7.30 -10.81
C ARG A 118 0.79 -6.21 -10.60
N ALA A 119 1.64 -5.97 -11.60
CA ALA A 119 2.66 -4.93 -11.53
C ALA A 119 2.04 -3.52 -11.36
N ALA A 120 0.96 -3.22 -12.09
CA ALA A 120 0.25 -1.96 -11.93
C ALA A 120 -0.34 -1.79 -10.52
N ARG A 121 -0.99 -2.82 -9.99
CA ARG A 121 -1.50 -2.83 -8.61
C ARG A 121 -0.36 -2.64 -7.59
N PHE A 122 0.77 -3.31 -7.80
CA PHE A 122 1.96 -3.19 -6.96
C PHE A 122 2.48 -1.75 -6.92
N ILE A 123 2.59 -1.09 -8.09
CA ILE A 123 3.03 0.31 -8.21
C ILE A 123 2.10 1.25 -7.43
N LEU A 124 0.78 1.05 -7.50
CA LEU A 124 -0.17 1.88 -6.75
C LEU A 124 0.02 1.74 -5.25
N HIS A 125 0.12 0.52 -4.73
CA HIS A 125 0.34 0.29 -3.30
C HIS A 125 1.71 0.80 -2.83
N ALA A 126 2.75 0.70 -3.66
CA ALA A 126 4.09 1.20 -3.36
C ALA A 126 4.13 2.71 -3.06
N GLN A 127 3.21 3.47 -3.64
CA GLN A 127 3.10 4.92 -3.40
C GLN A 127 2.57 5.25 -1.99
N VAL A 128 1.90 4.30 -1.34
CA VAL A 128 1.38 4.46 0.02
C VAL A 128 2.39 3.97 1.05
N GLU A 129 2.84 2.70 0.88
CA GLU A 129 3.79 2.08 1.81
C GLU A 129 4.51 0.92 1.11
N ALA A 130 5.83 0.98 1.06
CA ALA A 130 6.64 0.03 0.29
C ALA A 130 7.09 -1.19 1.10
N GLY A 131 7.23 -1.08 2.42
CA GLY A 131 7.75 -2.17 3.28
C GLY A 131 6.82 -3.37 3.34
N SER A 132 5.49 -3.15 3.34
CA SER A 132 4.49 -4.21 3.36
C SER A 132 4.40 -5.01 2.05
N LEU A 133 5.02 -4.53 0.96
CA LEU A 133 5.06 -5.25 -0.31
C LEU A 133 5.95 -6.49 -0.30
N CYS A 134 6.94 -6.54 0.60
CA CYS A 134 7.86 -7.66 0.72
C CYS A 134 7.13 -8.99 1.00
N PRO A 135 6.27 -9.11 2.03
CA PRO A 135 5.55 -10.36 2.32
C PRO A 135 4.73 -10.89 1.13
N VAL A 136 3.99 -10.01 0.44
CA VAL A 136 3.17 -10.46 -0.71
C VAL A 136 4.01 -10.83 -1.93
N THR A 137 5.20 -10.25 -2.06
CA THR A 137 6.17 -10.64 -3.10
C THR A 137 6.75 -12.00 -2.81
N MET A 138 7.17 -12.25 -1.57
CA MET A 138 7.68 -13.56 -1.16
C MET A 138 6.64 -14.66 -1.34
N THR A 139 5.39 -14.42 -0.93
CA THR A 139 4.29 -15.38 -1.13
C THR A 139 4.02 -15.63 -2.62
N HIS A 140 4.14 -14.59 -3.47
CA HIS A 140 3.93 -14.75 -4.91
C HIS A 140 5.02 -15.59 -5.57
N ALA A 141 6.26 -15.53 -5.06
CA ALA A 141 7.42 -16.22 -5.63
C ALA A 141 7.57 -17.67 -5.13
N ALA A 142 6.90 -18.04 -4.05
CA ALA A 142 6.96 -19.39 -3.46
C ALA A 142 6.07 -20.40 -4.21
#